data_86443e8d4839197ac00e3288f5ca1f53
#
_entry.id   86443e8d4839197ac00e3288f5ca1f53
#
_cell.length_a   1.000
_cell.length_b   1.000
_cell.length_c   1.000
_cell.angle_alpha   90.00
_cell.angle_beta   90.00
_cell.angle_gamma   90.00
#
_symmetry.space_group_name_H-M   'P 1'
#
loop_
_entity.id
_entity.type
_entity.pdbx_description
1 polymer ?
#
loop_
_entity_poly.entity_id
_entity_poly.type
_entity_poly.pdbx_seq_one_letter_code
_entity_poly.pdbx_strand_id
1 'polypeptide(L)'
;MKFYMTPGSCSTGIHIILEELEEVFEAYIVNLPAGDNFKPDYVAINPKSTIPALVRDDGSVLTEVPAIAYWLGRTRRCGKLWPADVETETRLIEAMTYIAGTVHGHGFARIFATPTFSRNEADQESVRALGRNIVIKGFAVLNKMLDERPYLGDAFTVADPILFYVEFWADKTGITLPANLAAHYKRMLARPVVQQVLREEGYNPATLGQAV
;
A
#
# COMPACT_ATOMS: atom_id res chain seq x y z
N MET A 1 9.17 -7.37 -16.52
CA MET A 1 8.13 -6.33 -16.19
C MET A 1 8.79 -4.99 -15.88
N LYS A 2 8.07 -3.84 -16.02
CA LYS A 2 8.53 -2.52 -15.53
C LYS A 2 7.57 -2.01 -14.46
N PHE A 3 8.12 -1.60 -13.34
CA PHE A 3 7.36 -1.16 -12.17
C PHE A 3 7.59 0.31 -11.90
N TYR A 4 6.56 1.13 -12.12
CA TYR A 4 6.59 2.57 -11.86
C TYR A 4 6.07 2.83 -10.46
N MET A 5 6.93 3.43 -9.62
CA MET A 5 6.71 3.52 -8.18
C MET A 5 7.27 4.82 -7.58
N THR A 6 6.89 5.09 -6.36
CA THR A 6 7.48 6.14 -5.52
C THR A 6 7.84 5.54 -4.16
N PRO A 7 9.10 5.62 -3.70
CA PRO A 7 9.50 5.10 -2.41
C PRO A 7 8.62 5.60 -1.25
N GLY A 8 8.21 4.70 -0.37
CA GLY A 8 7.38 5.01 0.80
C GLY A 8 5.92 5.33 0.49
N SER A 9 5.46 5.12 -0.74
CA SER A 9 4.07 5.30 -1.14
C SER A 9 3.28 3.98 -1.06
N CYS A 10 2.04 3.97 -1.56
CA CYS A 10 1.26 2.74 -1.70
C CYS A 10 1.93 1.69 -2.61
N SER A 11 2.86 2.12 -3.48
CA SER A 11 3.65 1.21 -4.31
C SER A 11 4.59 0.31 -3.51
N THR A 12 4.97 0.69 -2.28
CA THR A 12 5.77 -0.15 -1.37
C THR A 12 5.11 -1.51 -1.15
N GLY A 13 3.78 -1.57 -1.02
CA GLY A 13 3.05 -2.84 -0.92
C GLY A 13 3.23 -3.74 -2.15
N ILE A 14 3.21 -3.15 -3.37
CA ILE A 14 3.44 -3.91 -4.61
C ILE A 14 4.92 -4.30 -4.74
N HIS A 15 5.86 -3.44 -4.32
CA HIS A 15 7.28 -3.75 -4.30
C HIS A 15 7.56 -4.99 -3.43
N ILE A 16 7.01 -5.04 -2.22
CA ILE A 16 7.10 -6.22 -1.34
C ILE A 16 6.53 -7.47 -2.02
N ILE A 17 5.39 -7.37 -2.70
CA ILE A 17 4.79 -8.51 -3.40
C ILE A 17 5.71 -9.01 -4.51
N LEU A 18 6.29 -8.13 -5.31
CA LEU A 18 7.19 -8.50 -6.40
C LEU A 18 8.43 -9.25 -5.86
N GLU A 19 9.02 -8.76 -4.79
CA GLU A 19 10.18 -9.40 -4.12
C GLU A 19 9.80 -10.73 -3.44
N GLU A 20 8.66 -10.83 -2.76
CA GLU A 20 8.17 -12.09 -2.17
C GLU A 20 7.89 -13.18 -3.23
N LEU A 21 7.52 -12.75 -4.43
CA LEU A 21 7.33 -13.62 -5.58
C LEU A 21 8.62 -13.87 -6.36
N GLU A 22 9.75 -13.23 -5.98
CA GLU A 22 11.05 -13.30 -6.68
C GLU A 22 10.89 -12.98 -8.18
N GLU A 23 10.04 -12.01 -8.51
CA GLU A 23 9.82 -11.58 -9.88
C GLU A 23 10.97 -10.70 -10.38
N VAL A 24 11.33 -10.85 -11.65
CA VAL A 24 12.31 -9.97 -12.29
C VAL A 24 11.61 -8.74 -12.86
N PHE A 25 11.99 -7.57 -12.37
CA PHE A 25 11.41 -6.29 -12.81
C PHE A 25 12.45 -5.16 -12.81
N GLU A 26 12.17 -4.13 -13.60
CA GLU A 26 12.90 -2.87 -13.59
C GLU A 26 12.08 -1.84 -12.81
N ALA A 27 12.64 -1.24 -11.76
CA ALA A 27 11.98 -0.19 -10.98
C ALA A 27 12.24 1.20 -11.60
N TYR A 28 11.17 1.94 -11.87
CA TYR A 28 11.20 3.32 -12.37
C TYR A 28 10.59 4.25 -11.32
N ILE A 29 11.41 5.15 -10.78
CA ILE A 29 10.96 6.11 -9.78
C ILE A 29 10.22 7.25 -10.47
N VAL A 30 8.97 7.49 -10.04
CA VAL A 30 8.14 8.63 -10.40
C VAL A 30 8.16 9.62 -9.25
N ASN A 31 8.80 10.77 -9.43
CA ASN A 31 8.91 11.79 -8.39
C ASN A 31 7.61 12.60 -8.30
N LEU A 32 6.69 12.18 -7.41
CA LEU A 32 5.40 12.85 -7.22
C LEU A 32 5.53 14.32 -6.78
N PRO A 33 6.41 14.69 -5.83
CA PRO A 33 6.63 16.09 -5.47
C PRO A 33 7.09 16.97 -6.65
N ALA A 34 7.83 16.41 -7.60
CA ALA A 34 8.27 17.11 -8.81
C ALA A 34 7.20 17.09 -9.94
N GLY A 35 6.06 16.42 -9.73
CA GLY A 35 5.00 16.33 -10.71
C GLY A 35 5.31 15.39 -11.89
N ASP A 36 6.23 14.44 -11.74
CA ASP A 36 6.61 13.53 -12.82
C ASP A 36 5.42 12.71 -13.33
N ASN A 37 4.46 12.41 -12.47
CA ASN A 37 3.21 11.71 -12.82
C ASN A 37 2.31 12.48 -13.79
N PHE A 38 2.54 13.79 -13.98
CA PHE A 38 1.81 14.62 -14.95
C PHE A 38 2.59 14.88 -16.24
N LYS A 39 3.84 14.41 -16.34
CA LYS A 39 4.64 14.55 -17.54
C LYS A 39 4.09 13.67 -18.67
N PRO A 40 4.16 14.13 -19.94
CA PRO A 40 3.62 13.40 -21.10
C PRO A 40 4.08 11.95 -21.18
N ASP A 41 5.36 11.68 -20.90
CA ASP A 41 5.94 10.34 -20.97
C ASP A 41 5.30 9.38 -19.96
N TYR A 42 5.01 9.84 -18.74
CA TYR A 42 4.32 9.01 -17.77
C TYR A 42 2.82 8.91 -18.05
N VAL A 43 2.17 10.01 -18.46
CA VAL A 43 0.75 10.01 -18.84
C VAL A 43 0.47 9.06 -20.00
N ALA A 44 1.42 8.89 -20.93
CA ALA A 44 1.32 7.90 -22.01
C ALA A 44 1.31 6.45 -21.48
N ILE A 45 1.94 6.18 -20.31
CA ILE A 45 1.94 4.87 -19.65
C ILE A 45 0.68 4.72 -18.81
N ASN A 46 0.38 5.72 -17.97
CA ASN A 46 -0.80 5.71 -17.11
C ASN A 46 -1.57 7.04 -17.21
N PRO A 47 -2.64 7.11 -18.02
CA PRO A 47 -3.42 8.33 -18.19
C PRO A 47 -4.16 8.78 -16.93
N LYS A 48 -4.21 7.97 -15.87
CA LYS A 48 -4.75 8.34 -14.56
C LYS A 48 -3.78 9.23 -13.78
N SER A 49 -2.51 9.37 -14.23
CA SER A 49 -1.46 10.16 -13.57
C SER A 49 -1.22 9.77 -12.11
N THR A 50 -1.35 8.50 -11.79
CA THR A 50 -1.16 7.93 -10.44
C THR A 50 -0.12 6.82 -10.44
N ILE A 51 0.44 6.49 -9.30
CA ILE A 51 1.28 5.31 -9.07
C ILE A 51 0.54 4.34 -8.12
N PRO A 52 0.89 3.05 -8.16
CA PRO A 52 1.80 2.37 -9.05
C PRO A 52 1.21 2.10 -10.44
N ALA A 53 2.10 1.84 -11.41
CA ALA A 53 1.76 1.22 -12.68
C ALA A 53 2.73 0.06 -12.96
N LEU A 54 2.20 -1.07 -13.42
CA LEU A 54 2.98 -2.26 -13.78
C LEU A 54 2.82 -2.54 -15.27
N VAL A 55 3.90 -2.33 -16.04
CA VAL A 55 3.97 -2.74 -17.44
C VAL A 55 4.38 -4.20 -17.48
N ARG A 56 3.51 -5.05 -18.01
CA ARG A 56 3.72 -6.50 -18.10
C ARG A 56 4.63 -6.85 -19.28
N ASP A 57 5.03 -8.12 -19.37
CA ASP A 57 5.94 -8.58 -20.42
C ASP A 57 5.32 -8.51 -21.82
N ASP A 58 3.99 -8.55 -21.93
CA ASP A 58 3.24 -8.36 -23.17
C ASP A 58 3.04 -6.88 -23.57
N GLY A 59 3.61 -5.95 -22.78
CA GLY A 59 3.50 -4.50 -22.99
C GLY A 59 2.22 -3.87 -22.45
N SER A 60 1.26 -4.65 -21.97
CA SER A 60 0.05 -4.12 -21.35
C SER A 60 0.31 -3.52 -19.97
N VAL A 61 -0.46 -2.49 -19.63
CA VAL A 61 -0.28 -1.75 -18.37
C VAL A 61 -1.41 -2.11 -17.39
N LEU A 62 -1.03 -2.51 -16.19
CA LEU A 62 -1.96 -2.71 -15.08
C LEU A 62 -1.75 -1.62 -14.03
N THR A 63 -2.83 -1.04 -13.54
CA THR A 63 -2.84 0.02 -12.53
C THR A 63 -3.78 -0.36 -11.39
N GLU A 64 -3.85 0.45 -10.34
CA GLU A 64 -4.57 0.23 -9.09
C GLU A 64 -3.93 -0.86 -8.20
N VAL A 65 -3.59 -0.46 -6.98
CA VAL A 65 -2.91 -1.33 -6.01
C VAL A 65 -3.64 -2.68 -5.81
N PRO A 66 -4.96 -2.73 -5.58
CA PRO A 66 -5.65 -4.00 -5.40
C PRO A 66 -5.65 -4.89 -6.65
N ALA A 67 -5.75 -4.27 -7.83
CA ALA A 67 -5.77 -5.02 -9.10
C ALA A 67 -4.40 -5.62 -9.42
N ILE A 68 -3.31 -4.86 -9.19
CA ILE A 68 -1.95 -5.34 -9.37
C ILE A 68 -1.66 -6.48 -8.38
N ALA A 69 -2.00 -6.31 -7.09
CA ALA A 69 -1.83 -7.31 -6.06
C ALA A 69 -2.60 -8.60 -6.38
N TYR A 70 -3.87 -8.48 -6.77
CA TYR A 70 -4.70 -9.60 -7.19
C TYR A 70 -4.06 -10.37 -8.35
N TRP A 71 -3.66 -9.65 -9.42
CA TRP A 71 -3.07 -10.28 -10.60
C TRP A 71 -1.77 -11.00 -10.26
N LEU A 72 -0.87 -10.38 -9.50
CA LEU A 72 0.37 -11.00 -9.05
C LEU A 72 0.10 -12.26 -8.21
N GLY A 73 -0.78 -12.16 -7.21
CA GLY A 73 -1.11 -13.27 -6.33
C GLY A 73 -1.72 -14.46 -7.05
N ARG A 74 -2.59 -14.21 -8.04
CA ARG A 74 -3.29 -15.27 -8.80
C ARG A 74 -2.44 -15.92 -9.87
N THR A 75 -1.56 -15.16 -10.53
CA THR A 75 -0.90 -15.63 -11.75
C THR A 75 0.56 -16.00 -11.54
N ARG A 76 1.20 -15.54 -10.45
CA ARG A 76 2.62 -15.80 -10.21
C ARG A 76 2.82 -16.95 -9.20
N ARG A 77 3.90 -17.69 -9.38
CA ARG A 77 4.26 -18.84 -8.52
C ARG A 77 3.08 -19.78 -8.20
N CYS A 78 2.30 -20.12 -9.23
CA CYS A 78 1.13 -21.02 -9.10
C CYS A 78 0.09 -20.55 -8.06
N GLY A 79 -0.03 -19.26 -7.85
CA GLY A 79 -1.00 -18.69 -6.89
C GLY A 79 -0.61 -18.87 -5.41
N LYS A 80 0.66 -19.08 -5.11
CA LYS A 80 1.14 -19.36 -3.74
C LYS A 80 0.74 -18.31 -2.70
N LEU A 81 0.62 -17.02 -3.12
CA LEU A 81 0.24 -15.91 -2.25
C LEU A 81 -1.23 -15.52 -2.37
N TRP A 82 -2.06 -16.43 -2.89
CA TRP A 82 -3.49 -16.22 -3.08
C TRP A 82 -4.30 -17.43 -2.58
N PRO A 83 -5.43 -17.24 -1.88
CA PRO A 83 -6.26 -18.33 -1.39
C PRO A 83 -6.90 -19.14 -2.54
N ALA A 84 -7.22 -20.39 -2.26
CA ALA A 84 -7.88 -21.24 -3.24
C ALA A 84 -9.41 -21.16 -3.17
N ASP A 85 -9.97 -20.80 -2.01
CA ASP A 85 -11.41 -20.74 -1.80
C ASP A 85 -11.96 -19.32 -2.04
N VAL A 86 -13.15 -19.25 -2.61
CA VAL A 86 -13.81 -18.00 -3.04
C VAL A 86 -14.16 -17.09 -1.87
N GLU A 87 -14.50 -17.64 -0.70
CA GLU A 87 -14.88 -16.81 0.45
C GLU A 87 -13.67 -16.04 0.98
N THR A 88 -12.54 -16.71 1.20
CA THR A 88 -11.29 -16.05 1.62
C THR A 88 -10.81 -15.07 0.55
N GLU A 89 -10.85 -15.46 -0.73
CA GLU A 89 -10.53 -14.55 -1.84
C GLU A 89 -11.36 -13.27 -1.77
N THR A 90 -12.67 -13.40 -1.58
CA THR A 90 -13.60 -12.26 -1.50
C THR A 90 -13.26 -11.34 -0.31
N ARG A 91 -12.93 -11.92 0.86
CA ARG A 91 -12.55 -11.15 2.04
C ARG A 91 -11.23 -10.40 1.86
N LEU A 92 -10.26 -10.99 1.17
CA LEU A 92 -9.01 -10.29 0.84
C LEU A 92 -9.24 -9.14 -0.13
N ILE A 93 -10.07 -9.33 -1.15
CA ILE A 93 -10.46 -8.25 -2.08
C ILE A 93 -11.19 -7.13 -1.34
N GLU A 94 -12.14 -7.46 -0.45
CA GLU A 94 -12.85 -6.49 0.40
C GLU A 94 -11.85 -5.67 1.22
N ALA A 95 -10.92 -6.32 1.93
CA ALA A 95 -9.91 -5.65 2.75
C ALA A 95 -9.02 -4.72 1.90
N MET A 96 -8.45 -5.22 0.80
CA MET A 96 -7.59 -4.41 -0.08
C MET A 96 -8.32 -3.22 -0.68
N THR A 97 -9.58 -3.40 -1.09
CA THR A 97 -10.41 -2.32 -1.64
C THR A 97 -10.74 -1.28 -0.57
N TYR A 98 -11.06 -1.71 0.65
CA TYR A 98 -11.30 -0.81 1.79
C TYR A 98 -10.03 -0.02 2.17
N ILE A 99 -8.87 -0.68 2.20
CA ILE A 99 -7.58 -0.04 2.44
C ILE A 99 -7.32 1.04 1.38
N ALA A 100 -7.39 0.69 0.10
CA ALA A 100 -7.07 1.60 -1.00
C ALA A 100 -8.11 2.74 -1.13
N GLY A 101 -9.38 2.43 -1.07
CA GLY A 101 -10.45 3.41 -1.26
C GLY A 101 -10.68 4.30 -0.05
N THR A 102 -10.83 3.71 1.14
CA THR A 102 -11.23 4.46 2.33
C THR A 102 -10.04 4.93 3.15
N VAL A 103 -9.19 4.01 3.62
CA VAL A 103 -8.09 4.38 4.53
C VAL A 103 -7.07 5.26 3.80
N HIS A 104 -6.64 4.86 2.62
CA HIS A 104 -5.74 5.65 1.78
C HIS A 104 -6.49 6.80 1.10
N GLY A 105 -7.46 6.49 0.21
CA GLY A 105 -8.05 7.48 -0.71
C GLY A 105 -8.86 8.57 -0.01
N HIS A 106 -9.59 8.23 1.05
CA HIS A 106 -10.33 9.23 1.83
C HIS A 106 -9.58 9.72 3.07
N GLY A 107 -8.76 8.89 3.70
CA GLY A 107 -8.04 9.20 4.92
C GLY A 107 -6.68 9.84 4.67
N PHE A 108 -5.69 9.04 4.33
CA PHE A 108 -4.31 9.51 4.15
C PHE A 108 -4.14 10.54 3.03
N ALA A 109 -4.94 10.47 1.96
CA ALA A 109 -4.90 11.48 0.90
C ALA A 109 -5.17 12.89 1.44
N ARG A 110 -6.05 13.06 2.44
CA ARG A 110 -6.29 14.35 3.12
C ARG A 110 -5.09 14.82 3.94
N ILE A 111 -4.29 13.90 4.44
CA ILE A 111 -3.10 14.22 5.24
C ILE A 111 -1.94 14.62 4.31
N PHE A 112 -1.68 13.85 3.24
CA PHE A 112 -0.52 14.03 2.38
C PHE A 112 -0.75 15.04 1.24
N ALA A 113 -1.98 15.12 0.75
CA ALA A 113 -2.36 15.98 -0.38
C ALA A 113 -3.44 17.00 0.00
N THR A 114 -3.37 17.55 1.21
CA THR A 114 -4.33 18.49 1.79
C THR A 114 -4.76 19.61 0.82
N PRO A 115 -3.84 20.27 0.04
CA PRO A 115 -4.22 21.33 -0.88
C PRO A 115 -5.15 20.90 -2.02
N THR A 116 -5.25 19.59 -2.33
CA THR A 116 -6.18 19.08 -3.33
C THR A 116 -7.64 19.05 -2.83
N PHE A 117 -7.82 19.07 -1.50
CA PHE A 117 -9.14 19.06 -0.83
C PHE A 117 -9.61 20.48 -0.44
N SER A 118 -8.68 21.37 -0.09
CA SER A 118 -8.98 22.79 0.08
C SER A 118 -7.76 23.63 -0.27
N ARG A 119 -7.97 24.62 -1.18
CA ARG A 119 -6.96 25.63 -1.52
C ARG A 119 -6.87 26.74 -0.48
N ASN A 120 -7.88 26.89 0.38
CA ASN A 120 -7.87 27.85 1.48
C ASN A 120 -7.02 27.30 2.63
N GLU A 121 -5.93 27.98 2.95
CA GLU A 121 -5.01 27.58 4.02
C GLU A 121 -5.69 27.48 5.38
N ALA A 122 -6.69 28.33 5.66
CA ALA A 122 -7.44 28.31 6.91
C ALA A 122 -8.22 26.99 7.13
N ASP A 123 -8.58 26.27 6.06
CA ASP A 123 -9.33 25.01 6.14
C ASP A 123 -8.41 23.79 6.23
N GLN A 124 -7.13 23.93 5.89
CA GLN A 124 -6.25 22.78 5.72
C GLN A 124 -6.05 21.96 6.99
N GLU A 125 -6.06 22.62 8.17
CA GLU A 125 -5.96 21.88 9.42
C GLU A 125 -7.22 21.01 9.67
N SER A 126 -8.41 21.55 9.38
CA SER A 126 -9.65 20.78 9.48
C SER A 126 -9.70 19.60 8.50
N VAL A 127 -9.15 19.78 7.29
CA VAL A 127 -9.02 18.69 6.29
C VAL A 127 -8.09 17.60 6.80
N ARG A 128 -6.92 17.95 7.37
CA ARG A 128 -6.00 16.97 7.97
C ARG A 128 -6.63 16.25 9.15
N ALA A 129 -7.31 16.98 10.04
CA ALA A 129 -7.99 16.40 11.18
C ALA A 129 -9.09 15.41 10.75
N LEU A 130 -9.87 15.75 9.73
CA LEU A 130 -10.84 14.84 9.12
C LEU A 130 -10.16 13.59 8.56
N GLY A 131 -9.05 13.76 7.85
CA GLY A 131 -8.24 12.64 7.32
C GLY A 131 -7.79 11.69 8.42
N ARG A 132 -7.22 12.22 9.52
CA ARG A 132 -6.82 11.43 10.69
C ARG A 132 -7.99 10.65 11.30
N ASN A 133 -9.15 11.29 11.45
CA ASN A 133 -10.34 10.63 11.97
C ASN A 133 -10.83 9.48 11.08
N ILE A 134 -10.77 9.64 9.75
CA ILE A 134 -11.11 8.57 8.80
C ILE A 134 -10.12 7.41 8.93
N VAL A 135 -8.82 7.69 9.01
CA VAL A 135 -7.77 6.66 9.18
C VAL A 135 -7.99 5.88 10.49
N ILE A 136 -8.19 6.57 11.60
CA ILE A 136 -8.41 5.93 12.92
C ILE A 136 -9.63 5.01 12.89
N LYS A 137 -10.75 5.49 12.33
CA LYS A 137 -11.96 4.66 12.16
C LYS A 137 -11.71 3.47 11.22
N GLY A 138 -10.96 3.71 10.13
CA GLY A 138 -10.59 2.67 9.20
C GLY A 138 -9.73 1.58 9.84
N PHE A 139 -8.75 1.96 10.65
CA PHE A 139 -7.95 1.01 11.42
C PHE A 139 -8.76 0.23 12.45
N ALA A 140 -9.76 0.84 13.08
CA ALA A 140 -10.64 0.10 13.97
C ALA A 140 -11.44 -1.01 13.24
N VAL A 141 -11.83 -0.76 11.98
CA VAL A 141 -12.48 -1.77 11.12
C VAL A 141 -11.48 -2.86 10.73
N LEU A 142 -10.31 -2.48 10.19
CA LEU A 142 -9.27 -3.43 9.77
C LEU A 142 -8.76 -4.29 10.93
N ASN A 143 -8.66 -3.72 12.13
CA ASN A 143 -8.30 -4.46 13.35
C ASN A 143 -9.30 -5.57 13.68
N LYS A 144 -10.60 -5.31 13.46
CA LYS A 144 -11.65 -6.34 13.62
C LYS A 144 -11.61 -7.36 12.48
N MET A 145 -11.30 -6.92 11.24
CA MET A 145 -11.17 -7.84 10.11
C MET A 145 -9.98 -8.77 10.26
N LEU A 146 -8.86 -8.26 10.78
CA LEU A 146 -7.67 -9.07 11.08
C LEU A 146 -7.94 -10.03 12.26
N ASP A 147 -8.72 -9.55 13.25
CA ASP A 147 -8.99 -10.28 14.49
C ASP A 147 -7.67 -10.64 15.22
N GLU A 148 -7.56 -11.79 15.83
CA GLU A 148 -6.32 -12.28 16.45
C GLU A 148 -5.41 -13.06 15.47
N ARG A 149 -5.77 -13.08 14.17
CA ARG A 149 -5.01 -13.80 13.15
C ARG A 149 -3.67 -13.11 12.85
N PRO A 150 -2.64 -13.86 12.50
CA PRO A 150 -1.35 -13.28 12.14
C PRO A 150 -1.38 -12.49 10.82
N TYR A 151 -2.29 -12.84 9.90
CA TYR A 151 -2.43 -12.30 8.55
C TYR A 151 -3.90 -12.13 8.19
N LEU A 152 -4.20 -11.36 7.14
CA LEU A 152 -5.57 -11.15 6.67
C LEU A 152 -6.24 -12.44 6.16
N GLY A 153 -5.44 -13.37 5.60
CA GLY A 153 -5.86 -14.74 5.29
C GLY A 153 -5.44 -15.73 6.38
N ASP A 154 -5.59 -17.03 6.08
CA ASP A 154 -5.12 -18.11 6.95
C ASP A 154 -3.58 -18.20 6.99
N ALA A 155 -2.93 -17.66 5.96
CA ALA A 155 -1.48 -17.53 5.83
C ALA A 155 -1.17 -16.16 5.20
N PHE A 156 0.14 -15.83 5.10
CA PHE A 156 0.61 -14.64 4.40
C PHE A 156 0.15 -14.64 2.94
N THR A 157 -0.46 -13.53 2.52
CA THR A 157 -0.97 -13.30 1.17
C THR A 157 -0.53 -11.95 0.63
N VAL A 158 -0.87 -11.63 -0.62
CA VAL A 158 -0.63 -10.30 -1.20
C VAL A 158 -1.40 -9.17 -0.49
N ALA A 159 -2.44 -9.49 0.29
CA ALA A 159 -3.20 -8.49 1.03
C ALA A 159 -2.42 -7.92 2.23
N ASP A 160 -1.49 -8.69 2.80
CA ASP A 160 -0.70 -8.25 3.96
C ASP A 160 0.28 -7.11 3.61
N PRO A 161 1.03 -7.14 2.49
CA PRO A 161 1.76 -5.96 2.02
C PRO A 161 0.88 -4.74 1.72
N ILE A 162 -0.38 -4.94 1.32
CA ILE A 162 -1.32 -3.83 1.09
C ILE A 162 -1.79 -3.26 2.43
N LEU A 163 -1.98 -4.06 3.45
CA LEU A 163 -2.22 -3.57 4.82
C LEU A 163 -0.97 -2.86 5.37
N PHE A 164 0.21 -3.44 5.15
CA PHE A 164 1.47 -2.91 5.64
C PHE A 164 1.74 -1.47 5.21
N TYR A 165 1.48 -1.07 3.96
CA TYR A 165 1.82 0.30 3.55
C TYR A 165 1.01 1.37 4.30
N VAL A 166 -0.24 1.12 4.68
CA VAL A 166 -1.01 2.07 5.50
C VAL A 166 -0.60 2.04 6.97
N GLU A 167 -0.16 0.89 7.49
CA GLU A 167 0.44 0.76 8.81
C GLU A 167 1.78 1.52 8.90
N PHE A 168 2.61 1.40 7.87
CA PHE A 168 3.85 2.16 7.71
C PHE A 168 3.58 3.67 7.69
N TRP A 169 2.53 4.12 6.99
CA TRP A 169 2.14 5.53 7.00
C TRP A 169 1.63 5.98 8.36
N ALA A 170 0.95 5.12 9.11
CA ALA A 170 0.52 5.42 10.49
C ALA A 170 1.73 5.69 11.38
N ASP A 171 2.75 4.82 11.34
CA ASP A 171 4.01 4.98 12.07
C ASP A 171 4.71 6.31 11.70
N LYS A 172 4.81 6.62 10.39
CA LYS A 172 5.42 7.85 9.90
C LYS A 172 4.65 9.14 10.24
N THR A 173 3.34 9.05 10.49
CA THR A 173 2.48 10.21 10.78
C THR A 173 2.05 10.29 12.25
N GLY A 174 2.56 9.39 13.10
CA GLY A 174 2.24 9.34 14.53
C GLY A 174 0.77 8.98 14.80
N ILE A 175 0.15 8.15 13.96
CA ILE A 175 -1.18 7.61 14.21
C ILE A 175 -1.01 6.23 14.86
N THR A 176 -1.50 6.09 16.08
CA THR A 176 -1.40 4.84 16.84
C THR A 176 -2.21 3.72 16.18
N LEU A 177 -1.58 2.57 15.98
CA LEU A 177 -2.25 1.37 15.48
C LEU A 177 -2.99 0.64 16.63
N PRO A 178 -4.20 0.12 16.38
CA PRO A 178 -4.82 -0.83 17.30
C PRO A 178 -4.00 -2.13 17.45
N ALA A 179 -4.21 -2.85 18.55
CA ALA A 179 -3.32 -3.93 18.99
C ALA A 179 -3.03 -5.01 17.94
N ASN A 180 -4.06 -5.51 17.22
CA ASN A 180 -3.85 -6.56 16.21
C ASN A 180 -3.07 -6.03 15.01
N LEU A 181 -3.35 -4.79 14.57
CA LEU A 181 -2.61 -4.14 13.49
C LEU A 181 -1.16 -3.84 13.92
N ALA A 182 -0.94 -3.37 15.16
CA ALA A 182 0.42 -3.18 15.68
C ALA A 182 1.22 -4.49 15.70
N ALA A 183 0.58 -5.61 16.07
CA ALA A 183 1.19 -6.94 16.04
C ALA A 183 1.49 -7.38 14.59
N HIS A 184 0.57 -7.14 13.64
CA HIS A 184 0.77 -7.41 12.22
C HIS A 184 1.93 -6.57 11.68
N TYR A 185 1.94 -5.26 11.92
CA TYR A 185 3.00 -4.35 11.48
C TYR A 185 4.38 -4.81 11.95
N LYS A 186 4.53 -5.15 13.24
CA LYS A 186 5.79 -5.70 13.79
C LYS A 186 6.20 -7.01 13.11
N ARG A 187 5.24 -7.88 12.82
CA ARG A 187 5.50 -9.14 12.10
C ARG A 187 5.96 -8.88 10.68
N MET A 188 5.34 -7.91 9.99
CA MET A 188 5.76 -7.52 8.65
C MET A 188 7.17 -6.90 8.65
N LEU A 189 7.49 -6.00 9.59
CA LEU A 189 8.83 -5.43 9.74
C LEU A 189 9.91 -6.48 10.03
N ALA A 190 9.56 -7.61 10.64
CA ALA A 190 10.49 -8.70 10.90
C ALA A 190 10.78 -9.58 9.66
N ARG A 191 10.01 -9.45 8.56
CA ARG A 191 10.24 -10.22 7.34
C ARG A 191 11.49 -9.73 6.60
N PRO A 192 12.40 -10.63 6.17
CA PRO A 192 13.62 -10.23 5.46
C PRO A 192 13.34 -9.41 4.19
N VAL A 193 12.34 -9.81 3.40
CA VAL A 193 11.94 -9.12 2.17
C VAL A 193 11.43 -7.71 2.46
N VAL A 194 10.61 -7.51 3.49
CA VAL A 194 10.13 -6.17 3.89
C VAL A 194 11.29 -5.28 4.29
N GLN A 195 12.26 -5.80 5.06
CA GLN A 195 13.46 -5.06 5.44
C GLN A 195 14.33 -4.71 4.23
N GLN A 196 14.45 -5.60 3.25
CA GLN A 196 15.16 -5.34 2.00
C GLN A 196 14.49 -4.19 1.26
N VAL A 197 13.21 -4.30 0.94
CA VAL A 197 12.44 -3.28 0.22
C VAL A 197 12.51 -1.92 0.91
N LEU A 198 12.37 -1.87 2.24
CA LEU A 198 12.48 -0.61 2.98
C LEU A 198 13.87 0.03 2.82
N ARG A 199 14.97 -0.75 2.84
CA ARG A 199 16.32 -0.22 2.60
C ARG A 199 16.50 0.27 1.18
N GLU A 200 15.99 -0.44 0.19
CA GLU A 200 16.01 -0.05 -1.23
C GLU A 200 15.22 1.23 -1.46
N GLU A 201 14.14 1.43 -0.73
CA GLU A 201 13.35 2.67 -0.74
C GLU A 201 13.92 3.79 0.14
N GLY A 202 15.10 3.58 0.77
CA GLY A 202 15.83 4.60 1.54
C GLY A 202 15.39 4.72 3.00
N TYR A 203 14.68 3.73 3.54
CA TYR A 203 14.27 3.70 4.95
C TYR A 203 15.18 2.80 5.80
N ASN A 204 15.36 3.16 7.07
CA ASN A 204 16.02 2.29 8.05
C ASN A 204 14.97 1.48 8.83
N PRO A 205 14.84 0.16 8.60
CA PRO A 205 13.85 -0.65 9.29
C PRO A 205 13.98 -0.65 10.81
N ALA A 206 15.20 -0.47 11.33
CA ALA A 206 15.45 -0.48 12.78
C ALA A 206 14.83 0.73 13.53
N THR A 207 14.45 1.79 12.81
CA THR A 207 13.82 2.99 13.40
C THR A 207 12.30 2.96 13.33
N LEU A 208 11.72 1.93 12.70
CA LEU A 208 10.28 1.77 12.52
C LEU A 208 9.66 0.90 13.62
N GLY A 209 8.37 1.09 13.87
CA GLY A 209 7.59 0.29 14.82
C GLY A 209 7.89 0.57 16.29
N GLN A 210 8.62 1.65 16.62
CA GLN A 210 8.97 1.99 18.01
C GLN A 210 7.83 2.73 18.72
N ALA A 211 6.96 3.42 17.98
CA ALA A 211 5.88 4.25 18.50
C ALA A 211 4.48 3.64 18.33
N VAL A 212 4.37 2.43 17.80
CA VAL A 212 3.10 1.73 17.50
C VAL A 212 2.86 0.56 18.41
#